data_bff0f8db207257f29a62cfa1dc7e842c
#
_entry.id   bff0f8db207257f29a62cfa1dc7e842c
#
_cell.length_a   1.000
_cell.length_b   1.000
_cell.length_c   1.000
_cell.angle_alpha   90.00
_cell.angle_beta   90.00
_cell.angle_gamma   90.00
#
_symmetry.space_group_name_H-M   'P 1'
#
loop_
_entity.id
_entity.type
_entity.pdbx_description
1 polymer ?
#
loop_
_entity_poly.entity_id
_entity_poly.type
_entity_poly.pdbx_seq_one_letter_code
_entity_poly.pdbx_strand_id
1 'polypeptide(L)'
;MDKFMKIDKDFLPIYEFNKTFDEKVRKEGADLFAFSVERNDGYSECFSIDVLKEGVDDALNFRRAERFIKTALWTVGGYKLKIIANDTLYKSLENAYSHGGKRDFDVKFFEKVYDAPFSVERVSALFKSKRELVAADKNECGARIGLDAGGSDIKISAVENGNVLFSKEILWQPKVNSSPAYHVKFINDALNEAAAHLKKIDAIGVSSAGIYVKNEARVASLFIKVPENDYDAVRRIYIDAAKRLGAPVTVANDGDVAAMAGAISMDMKSVLGIAMGTSEAAGFVDDKNRLWGWLNELAFVPVDMNENAAVDEWSGDIGTGVKYLSQDGVIKLARLAGIEFQTDVPSERLKVVQNLLDEGSEVAATVFSDVGVYLAYSLLYYYDFYKFENVLLMGRVMSGLGGEIIMNKANEVLKIYGADKKFRILLPDENFRRLGQSVAASYLG
;
A
#
# COMPACT_ATOMS: atom_id res chain seq x y z
N MET A 1 -19.88 15.94 -13.02
CA MET A 1 -20.48 14.89 -12.17
C MET A 1 -20.21 13.54 -12.77
N ASP A 2 -19.64 12.62 -11.99
CA ASP A 2 -19.46 11.24 -12.44
C ASP A 2 -20.84 10.56 -12.59
N LYS A 3 -21.05 9.94 -13.75
CA LYS A 3 -22.33 9.29 -14.06
C LYS A 3 -22.56 7.98 -13.29
N PHE A 4 -21.50 7.42 -12.67
CA PHE A 4 -21.56 6.16 -11.94
C PHE A 4 -21.81 6.35 -10.45
N MET A 5 -21.36 7.49 -9.88
CA MET A 5 -21.51 7.82 -8.47
C MET A 5 -22.93 8.25 -8.13
N LYS A 6 -23.55 7.57 -7.16
CA LYS A 6 -24.94 7.86 -6.75
C LYS A 6 -25.04 8.71 -5.48
N ILE A 7 -24.16 8.47 -4.51
CA ILE A 7 -24.20 9.11 -3.19
C ILE A 7 -23.22 10.29 -3.14
N ASP A 8 -21.92 10.04 -3.34
CA ASP A 8 -20.87 11.07 -3.25
C ASP A 8 -20.72 11.84 -4.57
N LYS A 9 -21.63 12.82 -4.78
CA LYS A 9 -21.66 13.59 -6.04
C LYS A 9 -20.47 14.51 -6.26
N ASP A 10 -19.75 14.80 -5.18
CA ASP A 10 -18.59 15.71 -5.21
C ASP A 10 -17.27 14.97 -5.46
N PHE A 11 -17.27 13.64 -5.50
CA PHE A 11 -16.10 12.84 -5.85
C PHE A 11 -15.55 13.22 -7.22
N LEU A 12 -14.30 13.68 -7.24
CA LEU A 12 -13.56 14.00 -8.47
C LEU A 12 -12.40 13.01 -8.63
N PRO A 13 -12.61 11.89 -9.33
CA PRO A 13 -11.56 10.89 -9.49
C PRO A 13 -10.28 11.50 -10.06
N ILE A 14 -9.12 11.22 -9.44
CA ILE A 14 -7.82 11.68 -9.95
C ILE A 14 -7.58 11.22 -11.39
N TYR A 15 -8.09 10.05 -11.78
CA TYR A 15 -8.01 9.55 -13.15
C TYR A 15 -8.72 10.47 -14.16
N GLU A 16 -9.96 10.90 -13.87
CA GLU A 16 -10.71 11.81 -14.75
C GLU A 16 -10.13 13.22 -14.74
N PHE A 17 -9.65 13.69 -13.58
CA PHE A 17 -8.94 14.96 -13.50
C PHE A 17 -7.70 14.94 -14.41
N ASN A 18 -6.89 13.90 -14.35
CA ASN A 18 -5.70 13.74 -15.15
C ASN A 18 -6.03 13.70 -16.65
N LYS A 19 -7.05 12.95 -17.04
CA LYS A 19 -7.51 12.86 -18.43
C LYS A 19 -7.95 14.22 -18.98
N THR A 20 -8.73 14.97 -18.21
CA THR A 20 -9.17 16.33 -18.57
C THR A 20 -7.97 17.28 -18.68
N PHE A 21 -7.02 17.16 -17.75
CA PHE A 21 -5.77 17.94 -17.80
C PHE A 21 -4.97 17.63 -19.07
N ASP A 22 -4.78 16.35 -19.40
CA ASP A 22 -4.05 15.92 -20.59
C ASP A 22 -4.73 16.37 -21.89
N GLU A 23 -6.06 16.46 -21.91
CA GLU A 23 -6.82 17.03 -23.04
C GLU A 23 -6.57 18.53 -23.18
N LYS A 24 -6.47 19.26 -22.08
CA LYS A 24 -6.13 20.68 -22.08
C LYS A 24 -4.70 20.92 -22.57
N VAL A 25 -3.74 20.12 -22.09
CA VAL A 25 -2.34 20.19 -22.54
C VAL A 25 -2.22 19.97 -24.05
N ARG A 26 -2.92 18.99 -24.61
CA ARG A 26 -2.93 18.74 -26.07
C ARG A 26 -3.44 19.91 -26.89
N LYS A 27 -4.36 20.71 -26.34
CA LYS A 27 -4.93 21.89 -27.03
C LYS A 27 -4.05 23.13 -26.91
N GLU A 28 -3.47 23.36 -25.75
CA GLU A 28 -2.81 24.62 -25.40
C GLU A 28 -1.27 24.57 -25.53
N GLY A 29 -0.72 23.35 -25.73
CA GLY A 29 0.70 23.10 -25.87
C GLY A 29 1.33 22.63 -24.56
N ALA A 30 2.45 21.93 -24.68
CA ALA A 30 3.10 21.18 -23.62
C ALA A 30 4.49 21.68 -23.27
N ASP A 31 4.81 21.63 -21.97
CA ASP A 31 6.15 21.59 -21.41
C ASP A 31 6.38 20.22 -20.78
N LEU A 32 7.61 19.74 -20.77
CA LEU A 32 7.96 18.50 -20.09
C LEU A 32 8.06 18.72 -18.59
N PHE A 33 7.33 17.93 -17.82
CA PHE A 33 7.56 17.70 -16.41
C PHE A 33 8.05 16.28 -16.20
N ALA A 34 9.24 16.12 -15.64
CA ALA A 34 9.78 14.82 -15.32
C ALA A 34 10.49 14.86 -13.96
N PHE A 35 10.44 13.75 -13.25
CA PHE A 35 11.13 13.63 -11.96
C PHE A 35 11.55 12.20 -11.67
N SER A 36 12.53 12.06 -10.77
CA SER A 36 12.85 10.78 -10.15
C SER A 36 12.69 10.86 -8.64
N VAL A 37 12.24 9.77 -8.06
CA VAL A 37 12.25 9.53 -6.62
C VAL A 37 13.42 8.61 -6.32
N GLU A 38 14.39 9.08 -5.51
CA GLU A 38 15.57 8.32 -5.11
C GLU A 38 15.42 7.87 -3.65
N ARG A 39 15.75 6.62 -3.41
CA ARG A 39 15.70 5.96 -2.10
C ARG A 39 17.09 5.40 -1.73
N ASN A 40 17.18 4.59 -0.68
CA ASN A 40 18.42 3.96 -0.22
C ASN A 40 19.16 3.23 -1.35
N ASP A 41 20.48 3.13 -1.23
CA ASP A 41 21.38 2.38 -2.13
C ASP A 41 21.32 2.79 -3.61
N GLY A 42 20.87 4.02 -3.86
CA GLY A 42 20.71 4.59 -5.20
C GLY A 42 19.62 3.93 -6.03
N TYR A 43 18.67 3.23 -5.38
CA TYR A 43 17.44 2.81 -6.05
C TYR A 43 16.60 4.03 -6.38
N SER A 44 15.99 4.03 -7.56
CA SER A 44 15.21 5.18 -8.03
C SER A 44 14.18 4.79 -9.08
N GLU A 45 13.08 5.53 -9.13
CA GLU A 45 12.10 5.45 -10.22
C GLU A 45 11.94 6.81 -10.89
N CYS A 46 11.80 6.77 -12.21
CA CYS A 46 11.66 7.97 -13.04
C CYS A 46 10.27 8.03 -13.64
N PHE A 47 9.69 9.22 -13.61
CA PHE A 47 8.35 9.51 -14.11
C PHE A 47 8.35 10.75 -14.98
N SER A 48 7.46 10.82 -15.95
CA SER A 48 7.28 12.01 -16.78
C SER A 48 5.84 12.17 -17.25
N ILE A 49 5.40 13.38 -17.36
CA ILE A 49 4.12 13.80 -17.99
C ILE A 49 4.33 15.12 -18.73
N ASP A 50 3.45 15.39 -19.65
CA ASP A 50 3.31 16.71 -20.22
C ASP A 50 2.49 17.61 -19.28
N VAL A 51 2.89 18.87 -19.13
CA VAL A 51 2.16 19.93 -18.41
C VAL A 51 1.91 21.10 -19.33
N LEU A 52 1.01 22.01 -18.97
CA LEU A 52 0.77 23.22 -19.74
C LEU A 52 2.03 24.09 -19.77
N LYS A 53 2.21 24.84 -20.84
CA LYS A 53 3.30 25.84 -20.93
C LYS A 53 3.25 26.82 -19.77
N GLU A 54 4.43 27.27 -19.34
CA GLU A 54 4.57 28.28 -18.28
C GLU A 54 3.70 29.52 -18.56
N GLY A 55 2.97 29.96 -17.55
CA GLY A 55 2.07 31.12 -17.61
C GLY A 55 0.68 30.86 -18.20
N VAL A 56 0.38 29.65 -18.70
CA VAL A 56 -0.97 29.31 -19.19
C VAL A 56 -1.92 29.02 -18.01
N ASP A 57 -1.54 28.12 -17.12
CA ASP A 57 -2.29 27.80 -15.89
C ASP A 57 -1.33 27.12 -14.90
N ASP A 58 -0.47 27.92 -14.28
CA ASP A 58 0.58 27.42 -13.39
C ASP A 58 0.01 26.79 -12.12
N ALA A 59 -1.15 27.24 -11.66
CA ALA A 59 -1.84 26.66 -10.51
C ALA A 59 -2.32 25.24 -10.81
N LEU A 60 -2.87 25.01 -11.99
CA LEU A 60 -3.31 23.70 -12.43
C LEU A 60 -2.12 22.75 -12.67
N ASN A 61 -1.03 23.25 -13.27
CA ASN A 61 0.23 22.53 -13.42
C ASN A 61 0.77 22.05 -12.05
N PHE A 62 0.82 22.97 -11.08
CA PHE A 62 1.27 22.65 -9.73
C PHE A 62 0.38 21.58 -9.09
N ARG A 63 -0.95 21.73 -9.18
CA ARG A 63 -1.90 20.76 -8.62
C ARG A 63 -1.72 19.35 -9.22
N ARG A 64 -1.50 19.27 -10.54
CA ARG A 64 -1.27 18.00 -11.24
C ARG A 64 0.07 17.37 -10.84
N ALA A 65 1.15 18.16 -10.87
CA ALA A 65 2.52 17.70 -10.61
C ALA A 65 2.72 17.30 -9.14
N GLU A 66 2.21 18.09 -8.21
CA GLU A 66 2.31 17.86 -6.78
C GLU A 66 1.62 16.56 -6.36
N ARG A 67 0.41 16.29 -6.87
CA ARG A 67 -0.31 15.03 -6.62
C ARG A 67 0.39 13.83 -7.26
N PHE A 68 1.02 14.02 -8.40
CA PHE A 68 1.79 12.96 -9.06
C PHE A 68 3.07 12.61 -8.27
N ILE A 69 3.80 13.61 -7.79
CA ILE A 69 4.95 13.38 -6.89
C ILE A 69 4.50 12.68 -5.60
N LYS A 70 3.41 13.15 -4.97
CA LYS A 70 2.89 12.50 -3.76
C LYS A 70 2.58 11.03 -4.01
N THR A 71 1.91 10.71 -5.11
CA THR A 71 1.64 9.32 -5.48
C THR A 71 2.94 8.52 -5.61
N ALA A 72 3.93 9.04 -6.33
CA ALA A 72 5.20 8.37 -6.50
C ALA A 72 5.95 8.16 -5.17
N LEU A 73 5.92 9.13 -4.26
CA LEU A 73 6.53 9.02 -2.94
C LEU A 73 5.86 7.93 -2.08
N TRP A 74 4.54 7.82 -2.09
CA TRP A 74 3.83 6.84 -1.27
C TRP A 74 3.75 5.45 -1.91
N THR A 75 3.91 5.35 -3.23
CA THR A 75 4.05 4.06 -3.92
C THR A 75 5.48 3.54 -3.88
N VAL A 76 6.45 4.35 -4.29
CA VAL A 76 7.86 3.94 -4.44
C VAL A 76 8.64 4.09 -3.13
N GLY A 77 8.42 5.20 -2.43
CA GLY A 77 9.26 5.64 -1.32
C GLY A 77 10.51 6.38 -1.77
N GLY A 78 11.00 7.29 -0.95
CA GLY A 78 12.23 8.02 -1.23
C GLY A 78 12.37 9.30 -0.43
N TYR A 79 13.57 9.85 -0.41
CA TYR A 79 13.92 11.06 0.34
C TYR A 79 14.58 12.12 -0.54
N LYS A 80 14.74 11.84 -1.85
CA LYS A 80 15.29 12.81 -2.79
C LYS A 80 14.46 12.85 -4.06
N LEU A 81 14.05 14.06 -4.44
CA LEU A 81 13.40 14.36 -5.70
C LEU A 81 14.38 15.06 -6.64
N LYS A 82 14.57 14.53 -7.84
CA LYS A 82 15.29 15.22 -8.92
C LYS A 82 14.26 15.61 -9.98
N ILE A 83 14.17 16.90 -10.30
CA ILE A 83 13.06 17.47 -11.09
C ILE A 83 13.58 18.15 -12.34
N ILE A 84 12.90 17.89 -13.45
CA ILE A 84 12.96 18.67 -14.70
C ILE A 84 11.60 19.35 -14.85
N ALA A 85 11.58 20.67 -14.78
CA ALA A 85 10.39 21.51 -14.94
C ALA A 85 10.76 22.91 -15.38
N ASN A 86 9.77 23.70 -15.85
CA ASN A 86 9.94 25.13 -16.02
C ASN A 86 10.17 25.84 -14.66
N ASP A 87 10.55 27.11 -14.68
CA ASP A 87 10.99 27.84 -13.47
C ASP A 87 9.88 27.96 -12.43
N THR A 88 8.68 28.31 -12.85
CA THR A 88 7.53 28.55 -11.97
C THR A 88 7.08 27.26 -11.29
N LEU A 89 6.96 26.17 -12.03
CA LEU A 89 6.55 24.88 -11.50
C LEU A 89 7.62 24.32 -10.55
N TYR A 90 8.91 24.40 -10.91
CA TYR A 90 10.00 23.93 -10.07
C TYR A 90 9.99 24.63 -8.70
N LYS A 91 9.97 25.98 -8.68
CA LYS A 91 9.94 26.76 -7.43
C LYS A 91 8.73 26.44 -6.56
N SER A 92 7.57 26.25 -7.17
CA SER A 92 6.33 25.87 -6.45
C SER A 92 6.45 24.49 -5.80
N LEU A 93 7.03 23.51 -6.50
CA LEU A 93 7.27 22.17 -5.98
C LEU A 93 8.35 22.14 -4.90
N GLU A 94 9.48 22.83 -5.11
CA GLU A 94 10.55 22.97 -4.12
C GLU A 94 10.03 23.56 -2.80
N ASN A 95 9.21 24.61 -2.87
CA ASN A 95 8.57 25.19 -1.69
C ASN A 95 7.56 24.23 -1.03
N ALA A 96 6.77 23.51 -1.82
CA ALA A 96 5.78 22.58 -1.28
C ALA A 96 6.44 21.39 -0.53
N TYR A 97 7.55 20.86 -1.05
CA TYR A 97 8.31 19.75 -0.47
C TYR A 97 9.50 20.23 0.38
N SER A 98 9.33 21.30 1.12
CA SER A 98 10.27 21.82 2.12
C SER A 98 9.68 21.74 3.53
N HIS A 99 10.54 21.88 4.55
CA HIS A 99 10.07 22.02 5.93
C HIS A 99 9.17 23.25 6.08
N GLY A 100 7.99 23.06 6.66
CA GLY A 100 6.96 24.09 6.77
C GLY A 100 6.18 24.36 5.48
N GLY A 101 6.49 23.68 4.39
CA GLY A 101 5.74 23.73 3.14
C GLY A 101 4.45 22.90 3.19
N LYS A 102 3.70 22.91 2.07
CA LYS A 102 2.43 22.17 1.96
C LYS A 102 2.58 20.66 2.26
N ARG A 103 3.76 20.09 1.98
CA ARG A 103 4.08 18.66 2.14
C ARG A 103 5.02 18.39 3.31
N ASP A 104 5.04 19.26 4.31
CA ASP A 104 5.88 19.12 5.51
C ASP A 104 5.73 17.76 6.21
N PHE A 105 4.50 17.23 6.27
CA PHE A 105 4.26 15.89 6.81
C PHE A 105 4.99 14.82 6.00
N ASP A 106 4.85 14.84 4.67
CA ASP A 106 5.49 13.87 3.78
C ASP A 106 7.03 13.98 3.89
N VAL A 107 7.57 15.20 3.89
CA VAL A 107 9.01 15.48 4.05
C VAL A 107 9.54 14.84 5.35
N LYS A 108 8.98 15.17 6.49
CA LYS A 108 9.38 14.64 7.81
C LYS A 108 9.22 13.13 7.90
N PHE A 109 8.16 12.59 7.30
CA PHE A 109 7.91 11.17 7.28
C PHE A 109 9.00 10.40 6.52
N PHE A 110 9.34 10.85 5.31
CA PHE A 110 10.36 10.19 4.50
C PHE A 110 11.78 10.38 5.05
N GLU A 111 12.07 11.51 5.70
CA GLU A 111 13.32 11.67 6.47
C GLU A 111 13.45 10.61 7.56
N LYS A 112 12.37 10.36 8.32
CA LYS A 112 12.35 9.31 9.35
C LYS A 112 12.49 7.91 8.76
N VAL A 113 11.80 7.62 7.64
CA VAL A 113 11.86 6.30 6.97
C VAL A 113 13.26 5.99 6.47
N TYR A 114 13.95 6.96 5.87
CA TYR A 114 15.24 6.73 5.21
C TYR A 114 16.46 7.14 6.05
N ASP A 115 16.29 7.72 7.24
CA ASP A 115 17.37 8.33 8.07
C ASP A 115 18.23 9.31 7.26
N ALA A 116 17.63 10.11 6.43
CA ALA A 116 18.33 11.04 5.55
C ALA A 116 17.49 12.31 5.34
N PRO A 117 18.12 13.49 5.20
CA PRO A 117 17.38 14.72 4.93
C PRO A 117 16.69 14.64 3.58
N PHE A 118 15.44 15.13 3.53
CA PHE A 118 14.70 15.21 2.28
C PHE A 118 15.25 16.34 1.41
N SER A 119 15.39 16.10 0.12
CA SER A 119 15.90 17.12 -0.80
C SER A 119 15.13 17.16 -2.11
N VAL A 120 15.04 18.37 -2.68
CA VAL A 120 14.51 18.62 -4.01
C VAL A 120 15.62 19.28 -4.84
N GLU A 121 16.01 18.64 -5.93
CA GLU A 121 17.11 19.08 -6.79
C GLU A 121 16.62 19.31 -8.22
N ARG A 122 16.97 20.46 -8.82
CA ARG A 122 16.72 20.68 -10.23
C ARG A 122 17.82 20.02 -11.06
N VAL A 123 17.43 19.26 -12.07
CA VAL A 123 18.38 18.56 -12.95
C VAL A 123 18.02 18.79 -14.42
N SER A 124 19.01 18.58 -15.31
CA SER A 124 18.82 18.71 -16.76
C SER A 124 18.52 17.37 -17.44
N ALA A 125 18.77 16.25 -16.77
CA ALA A 125 18.49 14.90 -17.27
C ALA A 125 18.18 13.96 -16.11
N LEU A 126 17.26 13.00 -16.31
CA LEU A 126 16.97 11.94 -15.36
C LEU A 126 17.87 10.72 -15.65
N PHE A 127 18.16 9.99 -14.59
CA PHE A 127 18.79 8.67 -14.68
C PHE A 127 17.73 7.61 -15.03
N LYS A 128 18.19 6.44 -15.44
CA LYS A 128 17.30 5.27 -15.61
C LYS A 128 16.84 4.77 -14.24
N SER A 129 15.61 4.28 -14.18
CA SER A 129 15.09 3.59 -13.00
C SER A 129 15.99 2.41 -12.62
N LYS A 130 16.21 2.25 -11.31
CA LYS A 130 16.95 1.14 -10.71
C LYS A 130 16.15 0.60 -9.53
N ARG A 131 15.60 -0.60 -9.67
CA ARG A 131 14.74 -1.23 -8.65
C ARG A 131 15.52 -2.15 -7.74
N GLU A 132 15.12 -2.17 -6.47
CA GLU A 132 15.41 -3.28 -5.58
C GLU A 132 14.50 -4.45 -5.97
N LEU A 133 15.08 -5.64 -6.13
CA LEU A 133 14.30 -6.81 -6.53
C LEU A 133 14.54 -7.91 -5.51
N VAL A 134 13.49 -8.25 -4.78
CA VAL A 134 13.49 -9.36 -3.81
C VAL A 134 12.77 -10.53 -4.46
N ALA A 135 13.48 -11.62 -4.68
CA ALA A 135 12.91 -12.84 -5.25
C ALA A 135 11.96 -13.51 -4.24
N ALA A 136 10.88 -14.08 -4.74
CA ALA A 136 10.00 -14.95 -4.00
C ALA A 136 9.78 -16.22 -4.83
N ASP A 137 10.49 -17.28 -4.50
CA ASP A 137 10.41 -18.54 -5.27
C ASP A 137 10.00 -19.72 -4.39
N LYS A 138 8.79 -20.24 -4.68
CA LYS A 138 8.29 -21.47 -4.05
C LYS A 138 9.11 -22.73 -4.40
N ASN A 139 9.93 -22.65 -5.48
CA ASN A 139 10.76 -23.78 -5.93
C ASN A 139 12.16 -23.76 -5.30
N GLU A 140 12.49 -22.74 -4.50
CA GLU A 140 13.75 -22.76 -3.78
C GLU A 140 13.81 -23.93 -2.79
N CYS A 141 14.80 -24.79 -3.03
CA CYS A 141 15.10 -25.90 -2.13
C CYS A 141 15.78 -25.38 -0.86
N GLY A 142 15.48 -25.99 0.28
CA GLY A 142 16.16 -25.69 1.54
C GLY A 142 15.23 -25.68 2.73
N ALA A 143 15.81 -25.48 3.88
CA ALA A 143 15.13 -25.42 5.17
C ALA A 143 14.94 -23.97 5.58
N ARG A 144 13.70 -23.51 5.67
CA ARG A 144 13.35 -22.10 5.83
C ARG A 144 12.36 -21.90 6.97
N ILE A 145 12.44 -20.76 7.61
CA ILE A 145 11.42 -20.32 8.59
C ILE A 145 10.66 -19.15 7.97
N GLY A 146 9.34 -19.21 8.04
CA GLY A 146 8.49 -18.08 7.70
C GLY A 146 7.75 -17.58 8.93
N LEU A 147 7.84 -16.30 9.21
CA LEU A 147 7.18 -15.63 10.34
C LEU A 147 6.24 -14.54 9.81
N ASP A 148 4.99 -14.54 10.28
CA ASP A 148 4.02 -13.48 10.05
C ASP A 148 3.67 -12.83 11.38
N ALA A 149 4.17 -11.60 11.59
CA ALA A 149 3.95 -10.82 12.80
C ALA A 149 2.75 -9.88 12.63
N GLY A 150 1.58 -10.37 13.02
CA GLY A 150 0.34 -9.63 13.01
C GLY A 150 0.09 -8.78 14.26
N GLY A 151 -1.00 -8.02 14.26
CA GLY A 151 -1.35 -7.12 15.37
C GLY A 151 -1.92 -7.83 16.60
N SER A 152 -2.33 -9.09 16.51
CA SER A 152 -2.93 -9.90 17.58
C SER A 152 -2.25 -11.26 17.77
N ASP A 153 -1.57 -11.75 16.75
CA ASP A 153 -0.97 -13.07 16.69
C ASP A 153 0.32 -13.06 15.87
N ILE A 154 1.20 -14.00 16.18
CA ILE A 154 2.35 -14.39 15.35
C ILE A 154 2.02 -15.74 14.75
N LYS A 155 2.11 -15.87 13.43
CA LYS A 155 2.09 -17.17 12.76
C LYS A 155 3.52 -17.52 12.36
N ILE A 156 3.93 -18.74 12.68
CA ILE A 156 5.28 -19.23 12.42
C ILE A 156 5.23 -20.58 11.74
N SER A 157 6.07 -20.78 10.74
CA SER A 157 6.15 -22.05 10.00
C SER A 157 7.60 -22.45 9.76
N ALA A 158 7.89 -23.75 9.91
CA ALA A 158 9.12 -24.37 9.45
C ALA A 158 8.82 -25.14 8.14
N VAL A 159 9.55 -24.83 7.09
CA VAL A 159 9.34 -25.36 5.74
C VAL A 159 10.65 -25.97 5.24
N GLU A 160 10.61 -27.18 4.72
CA GLU A 160 11.77 -27.83 4.08
C GLU A 160 11.38 -28.32 2.68
N ASN A 161 12.08 -27.81 1.66
CA ASN A 161 11.82 -28.13 0.25
C ASN A 161 10.36 -27.98 -0.16
N GLY A 162 9.71 -26.88 0.28
CA GLY A 162 8.30 -26.57 0.02
C GLY A 162 7.29 -27.33 0.89
N ASN A 163 7.73 -28.25 1.76
CA ASN A 163 6.85 -28.99 2.68
C ASN A 163 6.81 -28.31 4.05
N VAL A 164 5.62 -28.04 4.56
CA VAL A 164 5.43 -27.50 5.90
C VAL A 164 5.62 -28.62 6.93
N LEU A 165 6.70 -28.53 7.72
CA LEU A 165 7.01 -29.49 8.79
C LEU A 165 6.35 -29.10 10.11
N PHE A 166 6.19 -27.80 10.32
CA PHE A 166 5.60 -27.23 11.53
C PHE A 166 4.90 -25.93 11.21
N SER A 167 3.78 -25.67 11.86
CA SER A 167 3.10 -24.37 11.83
C SER A 167 2.36 -24.15 13.14
N LYS A 168 2.41 -22.91 13.66
CA LYS A 168 1.76 -22.53 14.91
C LYS A 168 1.34 -21.08 14.90
N GLU A 169 0.26 -20.78 15.61
CA GLU A 169 -0.20 -19.44 15.93
C GLU A 169 0.06 -19.16 17.42
N ILE A 170 0.62 -18.00 17.73
CA ILE A 170 1.00 -17.55 19.06
C ILE A 170 0.31 -16.20 19.31
N LEU A 171 -0.57 -16.13 20.29
CA LEU A 171 -1.23 -14.88 20.65
C LEU A 171 -0.26 -13.94 21.33
N TRP A 172 -0.28 -12.70 20.93
CA TRP A 172 0.49 -11.61 21.54
C TRP A 172 -0.25 -10.28 21.45
N GLN A 173 0.24 -9.27 22.16
CA GLN A 173 -0.40 -7.96 22.20
C GLN A 173 0.64 -6.84 21.99
N PRO A 174 1.23 -6.70 20.80
CA PRO A 174 2.34 -5.79 20.55
C PRO A 174 1.92 -4.32 20.68
N LYS A 175 0.73 -3.97 20.19
CA LYS A 175 0.26 -2.57 20.08
C LYS A 175 -0.02 -1.90 21.44
N VAL A 176 -0.13 -2.67 22.52
CA VAL A 176 -0.38 -2.14 23.87
C VAL A 176 0.83 -2.25 24.79
N ASN A 177 1.88 -2.95 24.36
CA ASN A 177 3.11 -3.11 25.12
C ASN A 177 4.15 -2.05 24.74
N SER A 178 4.71 -1.41 25.76
CA SER A 178 5.77 -0.40 25.61
C SER A 178 7.19 -0.97 25.82
N SER A 179 7.32 -2.19 26.34
CA SER A 179 8.62 -2.81 26.62
C SER A 179 9.22 -3.46 25.36
N PRO A 180 10.40 -3.02 24.89
CA PRO A 180 11.11 -3.71 23.82
C PRO A 180 11.38 -5.19 24.12
N ALA A 181 11.69 -5.52 25.38
CA ALA A 181 11.98 -6.88 25.82
C ALA A 181 10.79 -7.83 25.60
N TYR A 182 9.55 -7.33 25.71
CA TYR A 182 8.36 -8.10 25.38
C TYR A 182 8.38 -8.55 23.92
N HIS A 183 8.56 -7.63 22.99
CA HIS A 183 8.57 -7.89 21.55
C HIS A 183 9.74 -8.82 21.19
N VAL A 184 10.93 -8.54 21.68
CA VAL A 184 12.13 -9.36 21.46
C VAL A 184 11.93 -10.78 21.94
N LYS A 185 11.31 -10.97 23.11
CA LYS A 185 11.03 -12.31 23.66
C LYS A 185 10.09 -13.09 22.75
N PHE A 186 8.94 -12.52 22.36
CA PHE A 186 7.95 -13.21 21.54
C PHE A 186 8.49 -13.63 20.17
N ILE A 187 9.22 -12.73 19.49
CA ILE A 187 9.85 -13.02 18.19
C ILE A 187 10.89 -14.13 18.32
N ASN A 188 11.74 -14.08 19.37
CA ASN A 188 12.75 -15.11 19.60
C ASN A 188 12.14 -16.47 19.93
N ASP A 189 11.15 -16.51 20.81
CA ASP A 189 10.49 -17.75 21.20
C ASP A 189 9.83 -18.41 19.97
N ALA A 190 9.13 -17.63 19.14
CA ALA A 190 8.52 -18.11 17.90
C ALA A 190 9.57 -18.71 16.95
N LEU A 191 10.64 -17.97 16.66
CA LEU A 191 11.69 -18.43 15.75
C LEU A 191 12.44 -19.65 16.29
N ASN A 192 12.73 -19.72 17.60
CA ASN A 192 13.36 -20.88 18.22
C ASN A 192 12.46 -22.13 18.15
N GLU A 193 11.14 -21.95 18.32
CA GLU A 193 10.18 -23.07 18.22
C GLU A 193 10.18 -23.65 16.81
N ALA A 194 10.12 -22.82 15.78
CA ALA A 194 10.19 -23.30 14.39
C ALA A 194 11.56 -23.92 14.05
N ALA A 195 12.65 -23.32 14.54
CA ALA A 195 14.00 -23.83 14.33
C ALA A 195 14.22 -25.25 14.86
N ALA A 196 13.54 -25.62 15.95
CA ALA A 196 13.62 -26.97 16.55
C ALA A 196 13.13 -28.09 15.59
N HIS A 197 12.38 -27.75 14.55
CA HIS A 197 11.87 -28.69 13.54
C HIS A 197 12.76 -28.82 12.29
N LEU A 198 13.87 -28.06 12.24
CA LEU A 198 14.80 -28.06 11.11
C LEU A 198 16.20 -28.49 11.55
N LYS A 199 16.91 -29.23 10.70
CA LYS A 199 18.30 -29.62 10.96
C LYS A 199 19.30 -28.48 10.71
N LYS A 200 18.94 -27.56 9.84
CA LYS A 200 19.64 -26.32 9.49
C LYS A 200 18.63 -25.26 9.11
N ILE A 201 19.04 -24.01 9.04
CA ILE A 201 18.19 -22.90 8.57
C ILE A 201 18.94 -22.21 7.45
N ASP A 202 18.41 -22.27 6.22
CA ASP A 202 19.01 -21.64 5.06
C ASP A 202 18.59 -20.17 4.92
N ALA A 203 17.34 -19.83 5.28
CA ALA A 203 16.84 -18.46 5.32
C ALA A 203 15.64 -18.31 6.26
N ILE A 204 15.39 -17.04 6.67
CA ILE A 204 14.21 -16.62 7.43
C ILE A 204 13.51 -15.53 6.65
N GLY A 205 12.24 -15.75 6.32
CA GLY A 205 11.36 -14.73 5.71
C GLY A 205 10.37 -14.20 6.74
N VAL A 206 10.19 -12.90 6.76
CA VAL A 206 9.29 -12.22 7.71
C VAL A 206 8.27 -11.36 6.97
N SER A 207 7.00 -11.62 7.25
CA SER A 207 5.85 -10.75 6.97
C SER A 207 5.58 -9.90 8.21
N SER A 208 5.54 -8.59 8.10
CA SER A 208 5.25 -7.75 9.26
C SER A 208 4.64 -6.41 8.85
N ALA A 209 3.61 -5.99 9.60
CA ALA A 209 2.95 -4.70 9.37
C ALA A 209 3.91 -3.55 9.64
N GLY A 210 4.10 -2.67 8.64
CA GLY A 210 4.96 -1.50 8.75
C GLY A 210 5.91 -1.32 7.57
N ILE A 211 6.74 -0.29 7.67
CA ILE A 211 7.75 0.06 6.67
C ILE A 211 9.11 -0.43 7.12
N TYR A 212 9.74 -1.20 6.26
CA TYR A 212 11.06 -1.79 6.48
C TYR A 212 12.03 -1.31 5.41
N VAL A 213 13.21 -0.84 5.84
CA VAL A 213 14.31 -0.47 4.95
C VAL A 213 15.54 -1.25 5.39
N LYS A 214 16.12 -2.05 4.49
CA LYS A 214 17.25 -2.94 4.80
C LYS A 214 16.95 -3.91 5.95
N ASN A 215 15.73 -4.45 5.99
CA ASN A 215 15.21 -5.33 7.05
C ASN A 215 15.08 -4.66 8.44
N GLU A 216 15.28 -3.35 8.56
CA GLU A 216 15.08 -2.59 9.79
C GLU A 216 13.68 -1.98 9.83
N ALA A 217 12.99 -2.08 10.96
CA ALA A 217 11.71 -1.45 11.19
C ALA A 217 11.87 0.08 11.27
N ARG A 218 11.30 0.82 10.33
CA ARG A 218 11.35 2.28 10.29
C ARG A 218 10.09 2.89 10.89
N VAL A 219 8.95 2.40 10.48
CA VAL A 219 7.64 2.76 11.02
C VAL A 219 6.83 1.48 11.10
N ALA A 220 6.51 1.03 12.30
CA ALA A 220 5.75 -0.20 12.49
C ALA A 220 4.68 -0.03 13.58
N SER A 221 3.42 -0.27 13.21
CA SER A 221 2.29 -0.18 14.14
C SER A 221 2.38 -1.18 15.29
N LEU A 222 3.14 -2.26 15.12
CA LEU A 222 3.39 -3.25 16.16
C LEU A 222 4.18 -2.67 17.34
N PHE A 223 5.01 -1.66 17.09
CA PHE A 223 5.91 -1.03 18.08
C PHE A 223 5.46 0.39 18.48
N ILE A 224 4.20 0.74 18.18
CA ILE A 224 3.67 2.11 18.36
C ILE A 224 3.74 2.62 19.82
N LYS A 225 3.75 1.72 20.80
CA LYS A 225 3.86 2.08 22.24
C LYS A 225 5.29 2.05 22.76
N VAL A 226 6.26 1.57 21.99
CA VAL A 226 7.67 1.62 22.36
C VAL A 226 8.14 3.07 22.34
N PRO A 227 8.72 3.58 23.44
CA PRO A 227 9.23 4.94 23.50
C PRO A 227 10.30 5.18 22.41
N GLU A 228 10.38 6.39 21.90
CA GLU A 228 11.33 6.73 20.83
C GLU A 228 12.79 6.46 21.24
N ASN A 229 13.15 6.77 22.49
CA ASN A 229 14.48 6.51 23.03
C ASN A 229 14.83 5.01 23.11
N ASP A 230 13.84 4.13 23.12
CA ASP A 230 14.01 2.68 23.21
C ASP A 230 13.77 1.99 21.86
N TYR A 231 13.42 2.75 20.82
CA TYR A 231 13.01 2.21 19.51
C TYR A 231 14.13 1.42 18.81
N ASP A 232 15.39 1.78 19.04
CA ASP A 232 16.55 1.06 18.49
C ASP A 232 16.58 -0.42 18.90
N ALA A 233 16.02 -0.76 20.06
CA ALA A 233 15.93 -2.15 20.51
C ALA A 233 14.97 -3.02 19.69
N VAL A 234 13.97 -2.41 19.03
CA VAL A 234 13.01 -3.11 18.15
C VAL A 234 13.28 -2.88 16.66
N ARG A 235 14.03 -1.83 16.34
CA ARG A 235 14.39 -1.49 14.97
C ARG A 235 15.04 -2.67 14.21
N ARG A 236 15.94 -3.39 14.86
CA ARG A 236 16.69 -4.52 14.31
C ARG A 236 16.19 -5.89 14.78
N ILE A 237 15.00 -5.96 15.34
CA ILE A 237 14.48 -7.14 16.05
C ILE A 237 14.57 -8.42 15.22
N TYR A 238 14.22 -8.38 13.93
CA TYR A 238 14.29 -9.55 13.05
C TYR A 238 15.71 -9.88 12.63
N ILE A 239 16.53 -8.88 12.34
CA ILE A 239 17.95 -9.05 12.01
C ILE A 239 18.70 -9.72 13.16
N ASP A 240 18.51 -9.22 14.39
CA ASP A 240 19.22 -9.71 15.57
C ASP A 240 18.72 -11.11 15.97
N ALA A 241 17.43 -11.39 15.77
CA ALA A 241 16.87 -12.71 15.98
C ALA A 241 17.42 -13.74 14.97
N ALA A 242 17.47 -13.41 13.69
CA ALA A 242 18.04 -14.26 12.64
C ALA A 242 19.55 -14.50 12.83
N LYS A 243 20.29 -13.46 13.23
CA LYS A 243 21.73 -13.59 13.53
C LYS A 243 22.01 -14.60 14.63
N ARG A 244 21.15 -14.68 15.67
CA ARG A 244 21.29 -15.71 16.74
C ARG A 244 21.10 -17.13 16.21
N LEU A 245 20.26 -17.31 15.19
CA LEU A 245 20.02 -18.59 14.53
C LEU A 245 21.05 -18.88 13.43
N GLY A 246 21.95 -17.95 13.12
CA GLY A 246 22.98 -18.12 12.09
C GLY A 246 22.46 -18.11 10.67
N ALA A 247 21.28 -17.50 10.42
CA ALA A 247 20.61 -17.50 9.12
C ALA A 247 20.43 -16.07 8.57
N PRO A 248 20.40 -15.86 7.25
CA PRO A 248 20.00 -14.61 6.64
C PRO A 248 18.49 -14.36 6.87
N VAL A 249 18.09 -13.08 6.84
CA VAL A 249 16.68 -12.69 6.99
C VAL A 249 16.28 -11.72 5.88
N THR A 250 15.04 -11.89 5.39
CA THR A 250 14.36 -10.93 4.52
C THR A 250 13.04 -10.54 5.16
N VAL A 251 12.83 -9.23 5.33
CA VAL A 251 11.61 -8.67 5.94
C VAL A 251 10.85 -7.90 4.86
N ALA A 252 9.56 -8.23 4.69
CA ALA A 252 8.66 -7.52 3.80
C ALA A 252 7.41 -7.04 4.54
N ASN A 253 6.75 -6.01 4.00
CA ASN A 253 5.45 -5.56 4.48
C ASN A 253 4.41 -6.70 4.33
N ASP A 254 3.45 -6.76 5.25
CA ASP A 254 2.39 -7.79 5.24
C ASP A 254 1.49 -7.72 4.00
N GLY A 255 1.28 -6.54 3.42
CA GLY A 255 0.59 -6.36 2.14
C GLY A 255 1.36 -6.98 0.96
N ASP A 256 2.69 -6.82 0.91
CA ASP A 256 3.54 -7.44 -0.10
C ASP A 256 3.52 -8.98 0.00
N VAL A 257 3.62 -9.49 1.22
CA VAL A 257 3.55 -10.95 1.46
C VAL A 257 2.16 -11.50 1.13
N ALA A 258 1.09 -10.76 1.40
CA ALA A 258 -0.27 -11.15 1.01
C ALA A 258 -0.44 -11.20 -0.52
N ALA A 259 0.07 -10.19 -1.26
CA ALA A 259 0.08 -10.19 -2.72
C ALA A 259 0.89 -11.38 -3.27
N MET A 260 2.05 -11.66 -2.68
CA MET A 260 2.91 -12.79 -3.02
C MET A 260 2.22 -14.13 -2.74
N ALA A 261 1.55 -14.28 -1.60
CA ALA A 261 0.76 -15.47 -1.27
C ALA A 261 -0.32 -15.72 -2.34
N GLY A 262 -1.00 -14.67 -2.78
CA GLY A 262 -1.98 -14.72 -3.87
C GLY A 262 -1.36 -15.15 -5.19
N ALA A 263 -0.25 -14.53 -5.58
CA ALA A 263 0.47 -14.85 -6.81
C ALA A 263 0.88 -16.34 -6.85
N ILE A 264 1.45 -16.84 -5.75
CA ILE A 264 1.93 -18.22 -5.64
C ILE A 264 0.77 -19.22 -5.60
N SER A 265 -0.24 -18.98 -4.76
CA SER A 265 -1.33 -19.97 -4.51
C SER A 265 -2.29 -20.07 -5.69
N MET A 266 -2.50 -18.99 -6.41
CA MET A 266 -3.43 -18.91 -7.55
C MET A 266 -2.72 -18.96 -8.92
N ASP A 267 -1.41 -19.21 -8.93
CA ASP A 267 -0.54 -19.27 -10.12
C ASP A 267 -0.71 -18.02 -11.02
N MET A 268 -0.62 -16.85 -10.41
CA MET A 268 -0.80 -15.55 -11.07
C MET A 268 0.52 -14.77 -11.14
N LYS A 269 0.59 -13.83 -12.07
CA LYS A 269 1.72 -12.91 -12.25
C LYS A 269 1.23 -11.47 -12.26
N SER A 270 2.14 -10.53 -12.03
CA SER A 270 1.82 -9.10 -12.03
C SER A 270 0.60 -8.80 -11.15
N VAL A 271 0.70 -9.15 -9.86
CA VAL A 271 -0.41 -9.09 -8.90
C VAL A 271 -0.30 -7.84 -8.04
N LEU A 272 -1.30 -6.97 -8.09
CA LEU A 272 -1.53 -5.93 -7.08
C LEU A 272 -2.52 -6.48 -6.04
N GLY A 273 -2.06 -6.72 -4.82
CA GLY A 273 -2.92 -7.04 -3.68
C GLY A 273 -3.39 -5.77 -3.01
N ILE A 274 -4.69 -5.65 -2.72
CA ILE A 274 -5.27 -4.55 -1.95
C ILE A 274 -6.14 -5.13 -0.85
N ALA A 275 -5.80 -4.82 0.40
CA ALA A 275 -6.60 -5.20 1.56
C ALA A 275 -7.40 -3.99 2.06
N MET A 276 -8.73 -4.05 1.89
CA MET A 276 -9.69 -3.04 2.33
C MET A 276 -10.25 -3.43 3.71
N GLY A 277 -9.61 -2.92 4.76
CA GLY A 277 -9.92 -3.24 6.15
C GLY A 277 -10.17 -2.01 7.02
N THR A 278 -9.53 -1.97 8.20
CA THR A 278 -9.48 -0.77 9.06
C THR A 278 -8.78 0.37 8.36
N SER A 279 -7.73 0.06 7.59
CA SER A 279 -7.04 0.92 6.65
C SER A 279 -7.00 0.23 5.29
N GLU A 280 -6.41 0.89 4.30
CA GLU A 280 -5.99 0.28 3.06
C GLU A 280 -4.55 -0.20 3.23
N ALA A 281 -4.26 -1.45 2.82
CA ALA A 281 -2.90 -1.95 2.69
C ALA A 281 -2.72 -2.54 1.31
N ALA A 282 -1.54 -2.41 0.73
CA ALA A 282 -1.28 -2.92 -0.60
C ALA A 282 0.10 -3.57 -0.71
N GLY A 283 0.27 -4.39 -1.73
CA GLY A 283 1.54 -4.99 -2.10
C GLY A 283 1.55 -5.35 -3.58
N PHE A 284 2.72 -5.45 -4.16
CA PHE A 284 2.86 -5.74 -5.58
C PHE A 284 3.94 -6.80 -5.86
N VAL A 285 3.56 -7.77 -6.69
CA VAL A 285 4.47 -8.81 -7.20
C VAL A 285 4.50 -8.73 -8.73
N ASP A 286 5.69 -8.70 -9.31
CA ASP A 286 5.87 -8.57 -10.75
C ASP A 286 5.63 -9.90 -11.53
N ASP A 287 5.87 -9.86 -12.84
CA ASP A 287 5.71 -11.01 -13.75
C ASP A 287 6.69 -12.16 -13.49
N LYS A 288 7.71 -11.93 -12.65
CA LYS A 288 8.73 -12.91 -12.25
C LYS A 288 8.67 -13.29 -10.77
N ASN A 289 7.53 -13.03 -10.12
CA ASN A 289 7.33 -13.25 -8.70
C ASN A 289 8.34 -12.51 -7.81
N ARG A 290 8.66 -11.24 -8.13
CA ARG A 290 9.59 -10.41 -7.34
C ARG A 290 8.86 -9.23 -6.74
N LEU A 291 9.22 -8.89 -5.51
CA LEU A 291 8.86 -7.62 -4.89
C LEU A 291 9.84 -6.53 -5.38
N TRP A 292 9.31 -5.33 -5.63
CA TRP A 292 10.13 -4.21 -6.10
C TRP A 292 10.76 -3.40 -4.96
N GLY A 293 10.54 -3.80 -3.71
CA GLY A 293 10.96 -3.05 -2.54
C GLY A 293 10.32 -1.66 -2.43
N TRP A 294 9.24 -1.39 -3.16
CA TRP A 294 8.45 -0.18 -3.04
C TRP A 294 7.70 -0.17 -1.71
N LEU A 295 7.27 1.01 -1.24
CA LEU A 295 6.51 1.12 0.00
C LEU A 295 5.09 0.60 -0.12
N ASN A 296 4.47 0.77 -1.29
CA ASN A 296 3.09 0.36 -1.58
C ASN A 296 2.03 0.91 -0.59
N GLU A 297 2.30 2.09 0.01
CA GLU A 297 1.41 2.74 0.98
C GLU A 297 0.27 3.49 0.26
N LEU A 298 -0.59 2.73 -0.45
CA LEU A 298 -1.69 3.28 -1.25
C LEU A 298 -2.73 4.02 -0.40
N ALA A 299 -2.82 3.73 0.89
CA ALA A 299 -3.64 4.46 1.85
C ALA A 299 -3.44 5.99 1.80
N PHE A 300 -2.24 6.45 1.46
CA PHE A 300 -1.86 7.86 1.42
C PHE A 300 -1.72 8.43 0.00
N VAL A 301 -2.00 7.63 -1.00
CA VAL A 301 -2.05 8.04 -2.40
C VAL A 301 -3.34 8.82 -2.67
N PRO A 302 -3.30 9.99 -3.32
CA PRO A 302 -4.49 10.74 -3.65
C PRO A 302 -5.33 10.01 -4.71
N VAL A 303 -6.62 9.86 -4.44
CA VAL A 303 -7.60 9.24 -5.34
C VAL A 303 -8.75 10.20 -5.70
N ASP A 304 -8.96 11.23 -4.86
CA ASP A 304 -9.96 12.28 -5.06
C ASP A 304 -9.30 13.64 -5.18
N MET A 305 -9.62 14.36 -6.23
CA MET A 305 -9.09 15.70 -6.54
C MET A 305 -10.03 16.82 -6.11
N ASN A 306 -11.17 16.53 -5.44
CA ASN A 306 -12.03 17.57 -4.89
C ASN A 306 -11.29 18.34 -3.78
N GLU A 307 -11.43 19.66 -3.76
CA GLU A 307 -10.79 20.53 -2.77
C GLU A 307 -11.39 20.36 -1.37
N ASN A 308 -12.60 19.85 -1.28
CA ASN A 308 -13.32 19.52 -0.05
C ASN A 308 -13.37 18.00 0.19
N ALA A 309 -12.45 17.25 -0.42
CA ALA A 309 -12.36 15.80 -0.22
C ALA A 309 -12.11 15.44 1.25
N ALA A 310 -12.45 14.20 1.62
CA ALA A 310 -12.26 13.71 2.99
C ALA A 310 -10.81 13.86 3.46
N VAL A 311 -10.64 14.37 4.69
CA VAL A 311 -9.33 14.55 5.32
C VAL A 311 -8.90 13.23 5.95
N ASP A 312 -7.65 12.83 5.73
CA ASP A 312 -6.98 11.82 6.52
C ASP A 312 -6.40 12.47 7.79
N GLU A 313 -6.86 12.04 8.95
CA GLU A 313 -6.54 12.65 10.24
C GLU A 313 -5.06 12.45 10.62
N TRP A 314 -4.40 11.45 10.07
CA TRP A 314 -3.01 11.15 10.38
C TRP A 314 -2.03 12.03 9.59
N SER A 315 -2.23 12.15 8.28
CA SER A 315 -1.37 12.95 7.42
C SER A 315 -1.83 14.41 7.27
N GLY A 316 -3.09 14.71 7.62
CA GLY A 316 -3.72 16.00 7.37
C GLY A 316 -4.03 16.26 5.89
N ASP A 317 -3.76 15.30 4.99
CA ASP A 317 -4.05 15.46 3.57
C ASP A 317 -5.49 15.08 3.21
N ILE A 318 -5.95 15.53 2.07
CA ILE A 318 -7.30 15.30 1.56
C ILE A 318 -7.30 14.32 0.40
N GLY A 319 -8.38 13.55 0.28
CA GLY A 319 -8.64 12.72 -0.89
C GLY A 319 -7.74 11.50 -1.02
N THR A 320 -7.16 11.01 0.07
CA THR A 320 -6.24 9.86 0.09
C THR A 320 -6.98 8.53 0.14
N GLY A 321 -6.37 7.47 -0.39
CA GLY A 321 -6.97 6.13 -0.57
C GLY A 321 -7.66 5.58 0.66
N VAL A 322 -7.09 5.75 1.86
CA VAL A 322 -7.66 5.25 3.12
C VAL A 322 -9.09 5.76 3.38
N LYS A 323 -9.44 6.95 2.90
CA LYS A 323 -10.79 7.54 3.07
C LYS A 323 -11.81 7.04 2.03
N TYR A 324 -11.39 6.16 1.10
CA TYR A 324 -12.20 5.64 -0.01
C TYR A 324 -12.17 4.11 -0.07
N LEU A 325 -11.01 3.50 0.12
CA LEU A 325 -10.77 2.05 -0.05
C LEU A 325 -10.53 1.33 1.30
N SER A 326 -11.26 1.77 2.33
CA SER A 326 -11.28 1.13 3.65
C SER A 326 -12.69 1.16 4.25
N GLN A 327 -12.83 0.75 5.50
CA GLN A 327 -14.08 0.92 6.26
C GLN A 327 -14.55 2.39 6.32
N ASP A 328 -13.61 3.36 6.28
CA ASP A 328 -13.94 4.79 6.31
C ASP A 328 -14.70 5.22 5.06
N GLY A 329 -14.37 4.66 3.89
CA GLY A 329 -15.10 4.91 2.65
C GLY A 329 -16.54 4.42 2.72
N VAL A 330 -16.78 3.24 3.29
CA VAL A 330 -18.15 2.71 3.53
C VAL A 330 -18.91 3.58 4.49
N ILE A 331 -18.28 3.97 5.62
CA ILE A 331 -18.90 4.80 6.66
C ILE A 331 -19.23 6.21 6.12
N LYS A 332 -18.32 6.80 5.35
CA LYS A 332 -18.55 8.09 4.68
C LYS A 332 -19.78 8.05 3.78
N LEU A 333 -19.85 7.07 2.89
CA LEU A 333 -21.00 6.91 1.99
C LEU A 333 -22.29 6.61 2.74
N ALA A 334 -22.24 5.77 3.76
CA ALA A 334 -23.40 5.45 4.59
C ALA A 334 -23.99 6.71 5.27
N ARG A 335 -23.12 7.57 5.82
CA ARG A 335 -23.55 8.87 6.40
C ARG A 335 -24.16 9.79 5.35
N LEU A 336 -23.54 9.92 4.19
CA LEU A 336 -24.07 10.72 3.08
C LEU A 336 -25.43 10.19 2.59
N ALA A 337 -25.66 8.88 2.71
CA ALA A 337 -26.93 8.22 2.38
C ALA A 337 -27.97 8.28 3.52
N GLY A 338 -27.66 8.94 4.66
CA GLY A 338 -28.57 9.10 5.79
C GLY A 338 -28.62 7.92 6.76
N ILE A 339 -27.65 6.99 6.72
CA ILE A 339 -27.53 5.93 7.72
C ILE A 339 -26.92 6.50 9.00
N GLU A 340 -27.66 6.42 10.10
CA GLU A 340 -27.22 6.84 11.43
C GLU A 340 -26.54 5.68 12.17
N PHE A 341 -25.53 6.00 13.00
CA PHE A 341 -24.80 5.04 13.79
C PHE A 341 -24.96 5.31 15.29
N GLN A 342 -25.21 4.24 16.06
CA GLN A 342 -25.30 4.29 17.51
C GLN A 342 -23.97 4.04 18.22
N THR A 343 -22.89 3.87 17.46
CA THR A 343 -21.53 3.57 17.95
C THR A 343 -20.50 4.48 17.32
N ASP A 344 -19.43 4.79 18.04
CA ASP A 344 -18.27 5.51 17.49
C ASP A 344 -17.15 4.58 17.00
N VAL A 345 -17.29 3.28 17.22
CA VAL A 345 -16.29 2.28 16.80
C VAL A 345 -16.43 2.00 15.30
N PRO A 346 -15.44 2.36 14.45
CA PRO A 346 -15.55 2.23 13.00
C PRO A 346 -15.84 0.81 12.50
N SER A 347 -15.26 -0.21 13.13
CA SER A 347 -15.50 -1.61 12.74
C SER A 347 -16.94 -2.08 13.04
N GLU A 348 -17.58 -1.51 14.05
CA GLU A 348 -19.00 -1.77 14.34
C GLU A 348 -19.90 -1.03 13.36
N ARG A 349 -19.56 0.20 12.98
CA ARG A 349 -20.27 0.94 11.92
C ARG A 349 -20.25 0.19 10.59
N LEU A 350 -19.10 -0.38 10.19
CA LEU A 350 -19.03 -1.23 9.01
C LEU A 350 -19.99 -2.42 9.12
N LYS A 351 -20.03 -3.10 10.27
CA LYS A 351 -20.97 -4.21 10.51
C LYS A 351 -22.43 -3.78 10.41
N VAL A 352 -22.80 -2.57 10.88
CA VAL A 352 -24.15 -2.06 10.73
C VAL A 352 -24.53 -1.99 9.25
N VAL A 353 -23.65 -1.44 8.38
CA VAL A 353 -23.95 -1.33 6.95
C VAL A 353 -24.01 -2.72 6.29
N GLN A 354 -23.14 -3.65 6.68
CA GLN A 354 -23.18 -5.03 6.20
C GLN A 354 -24.47 -5.75 6.61
N ASN A 355 -24.89 -5.63 7.86
CA ASN A 355 -26.15 -6.21 8.33
C ASN A 355 -27.37 -5.63 7.60
N LEU A 356 -27.42 -4.31 7.40
CA LEU A 356 -28.47 -3.68 6.60
C LEU A 356 -28.51 -4.23 5.17
N LEU A 357 -27.35 -4.50 4.57
CA LEU A 357 -27.25 -5.12 3.26
C LEU A 357 -27.81 -6.55 3.27
N ASP A 358 -27.45 -7.36 4.27
CA ASP A 358 -27.93 -8.75 4.43
C ASP A 358 -29.45 -8.80 4.68
N GLU A 359 -30.02 -7.74 5.27
CA GLU A 359 -31.48 -7.53 5.45
C GLU A 359 -32.17 -7.02 4.18
N GLY A 360 -31.44 -6.77 3.08
CA GLY A 360 -31.98 -6.37 1.79
C GLY A 360 -32.13 -4.86 1.59
N SER A 361 -31.41 -4.02 2.35
CA SER A 361 -31.43 -2.56 2.20
C SER A 361 -30.84 -2.10 0.87
N GLU A 362 -31.66 -1.47 0.01
CA GLU A 362 -31.20 -0.86 -1.24
C GLU A 362 -30.21 0.29 -1.02
N VAL A 363 -30.33 1.01 0.10
CA VAL A 363 -29.40 2.08 0.48
C VAL A 363 -28.04 1.50 0.78
N ALA A 364 -27.95 0.43 1.58
CA ALA A 364 -26.69 -0.26 1.87
C ALA A 364 -26.07 -0.86 0.58
N ALA A 365 -26.88 -1.44 -0.30
CA ALA A 365 -26.40 -1.92 -1.60
C ALA A 365 -25.82 -0.78 -2.45
N THR A 366 -26.42 0.41 -2.43
CA THR A 366 -25.90 1.59 -3.13
C THR A 366 -24.58 2.07 -2.53
N VAL A 367 -24.43 2.02 -1.18
CA VAL A 367 -23.15 2.34 -0.50
C VAL A 367 -22.02 1.45 -1.04
N PHE A 368 -22.20 0.12 -1.04
CA PHE A 368 -21.18 -0.79 -1.56
C PHE A 368 -20.94 -0.63 -3.07
N SER A 369 -22.00 -0.32 -3.84
CA SER A 369 -21.87 0.00 -5.26
C SER A 369 -20.97 1.23 -5.48
N ASP A 370 -21.13 2.29 -4.71
CA ASP A 370 -20.32 3.50 -4.84
C ASP A 370 -18.86 3.27 -4.37
N VAL A 371 -18.61 2.38 -3.39
CA VAL A 371 -17.24 1.91 -3.09
C VAL A 371 -16.63 1.22 -4.32
N GLY A 372 -17.41 0.46 -5.08
CA GLY A 372 -16.97 -0.14 -6.34
C GLY A 372 -16.57 0.89 -7.39
N VAL A 373 -17.23 2.07 -7.42
CA VAL A 373 -16.83 3.19 -8.28
C VAL A 373 -15.49 3.79 -7.82
N TYR A 374 -15.31 4.01 -6.51
CA TYR A 374 -14.02 4.45 -5.96
C TYR A 374 -12.89 3.51 -6.35
N LEU A 375 -13.10 2.20 -6.17
CA LEU A 375 -12.11 1.18 -6.51
C LEU A 375 -11.76 1.22 -8.01
N ALA A 376 -12.74 1.29 -8.89
CA ALA A 376 -12.51 1.29 -10.33
C ALA A 376 -11.60 2.45 -10.77
N TYR A 377 -11.90 3.67 -10.32
CA TYR A 377 -11.09 4.83 -10.67
C TYR A 377 -9.70 4.81 -10.05
N SER A 378 -9.58 4.31 -8.82
CA SER A 378 -8.28 4.10 -8.18
C SER A 378 -7.44 3.08 -8.95
N LEU A 379 -8.02 1.95 -9.38
CA LEU A 379 -7.33 0.95 -10.19
C LEU A 379 -6.90 1.48 -11.57
N LEU A 380 -7.73 2.29 -12.23
CA LEU A 380 -7.33 2.96 -13.48
C LEU A 380 -6.10 3.84 -13.28
N TYR A 381 -6.03 4.55 -12.16
CA TYR A 381 -4.89 5.40 -11.81
C TYR A 381 -3.66 4.59 -11.38
N TYR A 382 -3.82 3.59 -10.52
CA TYR A 382 -2.72 2.73 -10.04
C TYR A 382 -2.08 1.92 -11.18
N TYR A 383 -2.88 1.57 -12.21
CA TYR A 383 -2.37 0.86 -13.37
C TYR A 383 -1.22 1.61 -14.07
N ASP A 384 -1.18 2.93 -14.01
CA ASP A 384 -0.11 3.72 -14.62
C ASP A 384 1.25 3.50 -13.94
N PHE A 385 1.25 3.15 -12.66
CA PHE A 385 2.46 2.90 -11.87
C PHE A 385 2.90 1.43 -11.94
N TYR A 386 1.98 0.49 -11.76
CA TYR A 386 2.30 -0.91 -11.54
C TYR A 386 2.22 -1.78 -12.81
N LYS A 387 1.35 -1.43 -13.76
CA LYS A 387 1.06 -2.25 -14.96
C LYS A 387 0.69 -3.71 -14.62
N PHE A 388 -0.09 -3.87 -13.55
CA PHE A 388 -0.55 -5.18 -13.08
C PHE A 388 -1.49 -5.86 -14.09
N GLU A 389 -1.50 -7.21 -14.08
CA GLU A 389 -2.45 -8.04 -14.85
C GLU A 389 -3.58 -8.58 -13.98
N ASN A 390 -3.34 -8.67 -12.67
CA ASN A 390 -4.27 -9.21 -11.69
C ASN A 390 -4.36 -8.28 -10.49
N VAL A 391 -5.58 -8.08 -9.98
CA VAL A 391 -5.85 -7.37 -8.73
C VAL A 391 -6.49 -8.34 -7.76
N LEU A 392 -5.87 -8.57 -6.61
CA LEU A 392 -6.39 -9.43 -5.55
C LEU A 392 -6.96 -8.57 -4.44
N LEU A 393 -8.28 -8.60 -4.27
CA LEU A 393 -8.98 -7.82 -3.25
C LEU A 393 -9.21 -8.63 -1.98
N MET A 394 -8.85 -8.07 -0.85
CA MET A 394 -8.91 -8.70 0.46
C MET A 394 -9.52 -7.75 1.50
N GLY A 395 -9.66 -8.24 2.73
CA GLY A 395 -10.08 -7.42 3.86
C GLY A 395 -11.59 -7.46 4.15
N ARG A 396 -11.95 -6.91 5.31
CA ARG A 396 -13.34 -7.03 5.85
C ARG A 396 -14.39 -6.29 5.02
N VAL A 397 -14.00 -5.24 4.31
CA VAL A 397 -14.91 -4.51 3.40
C VAL A 397 -15.33 -5.41 2.23
N MET A 398 -14.44 -6.31 1.81
CA MET A 398 -14.68 -7.26 0.72
C MET A 398 -15.38 -8.55 1.14
N SER A 399 -15.85 -8.67 2.40
CA SER A 399 -16.52 -9.87 2.88
C SER A 399 -18.00 -9.92 2.48
N GLY A 400 -18.50 -11.11 2.18
CA GLY A 400 -19.92 -11.35 1.91
C GLY A 400 -20.45 -10.63 0.68
N LEU A 401 -21.75 -10.34 0.69
CA LEU A 401 -22.47 -9.70 -0.41
C LEU A 401 -21.90 -8.31 -0.79
N GLY A 402 -21.39 -7.56 0.20
CA GLY A 402 -20.79 -6.24 -0.03
C GLY A 402 -19.59 -6.31 -0.97
N GLY A 403 -18.70 -7.29 -0.78
CA GLY A 403 -17.56 -7.51 -1.66
C GLY A 403 -17.93 -7.87 -3.09
N GLU A 404 -18.98 -8.68 -3.25
CA GLU A 404 -19.51 -9.02 -4.58
C GLU A 404 -20.05 -7.79 -5.32
N ILE A 405 -20.81 -6.94 -4.62
CA ILE A 405 -21.36 -5.69 -5.18
C ILE A 405 -20.23 -4.75 -5.59
N ILE A 406 -19.22 -4.55 -4.73
CA ILE A 406 -18.03 -3.73 -5.03
C ILE A 406 -17.34 -4.24 -6.29
N MET A 407 -17.04 -5.53 -6.36
CA MET A 407 -16.34 -6.14 -7.50
C MET A 407 -17.15 -6.02 -8.79
N ASN A 408 -18.45 -6.31 -8.75
CA ASN A 408 -19.34 -6.22 -9.91
C ASN A 408 -19.41 -4.79 -10.44
N LYS A 409 -19.57 -3.80 -9.55
CA LYS A 409 -19.62 -2.39 -9.94
C LYS A 409 -18.28 -1.89 -10.47
N ALA A 410 -17.17 -2.26 -9.84
CA ALA A 410 -15.84 -1.92 -10.35
C ALA A 410 -15.63 -2.48 -11.77
N ASN A 411 -15.98 -3.75 -12.02
CA ASN A 411 -15.88 -4.35 -13.35
C ASN A 411 -16.78 -3.65 -14.39
N GLU A 412 -17.99 -3.22 -14.01
CA GLU A 412 -18.88 -2.44 -14.88
C GLU A 412 -18.20 -1.14 -15.34
N VAL A 413 -17.62 -0.39 -14.39
CA VAL A 413 -16.93 0.87 -14.69
C VAL A 413 -15.68 0.62 -15.53
N LEU A 414 -14.83 -0.33 -15.14
CA LEU A 414 -13.59 -0.67 -15.83
C LEU A 414 -13.83 -1.09 -17.29
N LYS A 415 -14.91 -1.81 -17.56
CA LYS A 415 -15.30 -2.21 -18.92
C LYS A 415 -15.58 -1.02 -19.82
N ILE A 416 -16.19 0.05 -19.29
CA ILE A 416 -16.46 1.27 -20.07
C ILE A 416 -15.15 1.97 -20.49
N TYR A 417 -14.09 1.87 -19.66
CA TYR A 417 -12.76 2.38 -19.97
C TYR A 417 -11.87 1.38 -20.74
N GLY A 418 -12.39 0.18 -21.05
CA GLY A 418 -11.65 -0.88 -21.75
C GLY A 418 -10.51 -1.47 -20.92
N ALA A 419 -10.53 -1.29 -19.61
CA ALA A 419 -9.51 -1.78 -18.70
C ALA A 419 -9.67 -3.27 -18.37
N ASP A 420 -10.86 -3.84 -18.57
CA ASP A 420 -11.15 -5.27 -18.49
C ASP A 420 -10.32 -6.14 -19.45
N LYS A 421 -9.72 -5.51 -20.46
CA LYS A 421 -8.79 -6.15 -21.41
C LYS A 421 -7.32 -6.11 -20.94
N LYS A 422 -7.02 -5.32 -19.90
CA LYS A 422 -5.67 -5.12 -19.39
C LYS A 422 -5.41 -5.90 -18.12
N PHE A 423 -6.41 -5.99 -17.25
CA PHE A 423 -6.31 -6.69 -15.96
C PHE A 423 -7.67 -7.20 -15.50
N ARG A 424 -7.65 -8.11 -14.56
CA ARG A 424 -8.85 -8.67 -13.91
C ARG A 424 -8.81 -8.48 -12.40
N ILE A 425 -10.00 -8.40 -11.79
CA ILE A 425 -10.17 -8.32 -10.34
C ILE A 425 -10.59 -9.70 -9.81
N LEU A 426 -10.00 -10.14 -8.71
CA LEU A 426 -10.18 -11.46 -8.10
C LEU A 426 -10.35 -11.33 -6.59
N LEU A 427 -11.05 -12.29 -6.00
CA LEU A 427 -11.10 -12.53 -4.56
C LEU A 427 -10.24 -13.75 -4.21
N PRO A 428 -9.71 -13.83 -2.98
CA PRO A 428 -8.96 -15.00 -2.52
C PRO A 428 -9.78 -16.28 -2.59
N ASP A 429 -9.19 -17.32 -3.13
CA ASP A 429 -9.78 -18.66 -3.15
C ASP A 429 -9.38 -19.49 -1.91
N GLU A 430 -9.77 -20.79 -1.88
CA GLU A 430 -9.40 -21.69 -0.80
C GLU A 430 -7.89 -21.99 -0.76
N ASN A 431 -7.19 -21.98 -1.90
CA ASN A 431 -5.76 -22.23 -1.97
C ASN A 431 -4.98 -21.11 -1.30
N PHE A 432 -5.39 -19.85 -1.52
CA PHE A 432 -4.85 -18.70 -0.82
C PHE A 432 -5.00 -18.84 0.70
N ARG A 433 -6.19 -19.24 1.18
CA ARG A 433 -6.45 -19.41 2.61
C ARG A 433 -5.62 -20.53 3.23
N ARG A 434 -5.34 -21.61 2.47
CA ARG A 434 -4.54 -22.77 2.93
C ARG A 434 -3.05 -22.47 3.00
N LEU A 435 -2.51 -21.65 2.08
CA LEU A 435 -1.08 -21.35 2.05
C LEU A 435 -0.63 -20.64 3.33
N GLY A 436 -1.41 -19.65 3.79
CA GLY A 436 -1.08 -18.85 4.97
C GLY A 436 0.11 -17.90 4.75
N GLN A 437 0.09 -16.77 5.45
CA GLN A 437 1.12 -15.73 5.26
C GLN A 437 2.50 -16.16 5.77
N SER A 438 2.58 -16.94 6.87
CA SER A 438 3.89 -17.40 7.37
C SER A 438 4.57 -18.38 6.40
N VAL A 439 3.81 -19.26 5.73
CA VAL A 439 4.38 -20.13 4.70
C VAL A 439 4.80 -19.31 3.49
N ALA A 440 3.98 -18.34 3.07
CA ALA A 440 4.37 -17.41 1.99
C ALA A 440 5.63 -16.63 2.34
N ALA A 441 5.74 -16.11 3.56
CA ALA A 441 6.95 -15.40 4.02
C ALA A 441 8.21 -16.26 3.92
N SER A 442 8.12 -17.59 4.15
CA SER A 442 9.29 -18.48 4.03
C SER A 442 9.91 -18.51 2.61
N TYR A 443 9.18 -18.08 1.59
CA TYR A 443 9.68 -17.99 0.22
C TYR A 443 10.46 -16.69 -0.07
N LEU A 444 10.56 -15.75 0.87
CA LEU A 444 11.36 -14.53 0.73
C LEU A 444 12.87 -14.81 0.86
N GLY A 445 13.68 -14.25 -0.04
CA GLY A 445 15.14 -14.21 0.02
C GLY A 445 15.87 -15.30 -0.73
#